data_64386d310c63b508b2f77cac12af58d0
#
_entry.id   64386d310c63b508b2f77cac12af58d0
#
_cell.length_a   1.000
_cell.length_b   1.000
_cell.length_c   1.000
_cell.angle_alpha   90.00
_cell.angle_beta   90.00
_cell.angle_gamma   90.00
#
_symmetry.space_group_name_H-M   'P 1'
#
loop_
_entity.id
_entity.type
_entity.pdbx_description
1 polymer ?
#
loop_
_entity_poly.entity_id
_entity_poly.type
_entity_poly.pdbx_seq_one_letter_code
_entity_poly.pdbx_strand_id
1 'polypeptide(L)'
;MHVVSAHPRFGDPSDVAALARYLSALDMNPKQVVGSGENLRLGQEIYAYICSSCHGFNGEGGHKDNVSRIAKQHYPYLRRQIRDLARLHRKISNSGEDLVLSRLSAVGKDAVADYISRLSESEPAPDLKPKDAGSKLYDAMPQR
;
A
#
# COMPACT_ATOMS: atom_id res chain seq x y z
N MET A 1 -1.10 5.96 14.75
CA MET A 1 -2.45 6.26 15.28
C MET A 1 -2.47 7.30 16.39
N HIS A 2 -1.53 8.24 16.41
CA HIS A 2 -1.39 9.21 17.53
C HIS A 2 -2.07 10.57 17.31
N VAL A 3 -2.66 10.83 16.15
CA VAL A 3 -3.07 12.21 15.82
C VAL A 3 -4.54 12.50 16.12
N VAL A 4 -5.40 11.48 16.17
CA VAL A 4 -6.84 11.70 16.37
C VAL A 4 -7.21 11.87 17.83
N SER A 5 -6.50 11.20 18.74
CA SER A 5 -6.75 11.28 20.19
C SER A 5 -6.28 12.58 20.85
N ALA A 6 -5.43 13.35 20.17
CA ALA A 6 -4.91 14.63 20.67
C ALA A 6 -5.73 15.86 20.22
N HIS A 7 -6.78 15.66 19.40
CA HIS A 7 -7.61 16.78 18.95
C HIS A 7 -8.62 17.16 20.04
N PRO A 8 -8.75 18.45 20.42
CA PRO A 8 -9.65 18.90 21.50
C PRO A 8 -11.12 18.51 21.33
N ARG A 9 -11.54 18.13 20.13
CA ARG A 9 -12.91 17.68 19.83
C ARG A 9 -13.14 16.17 20.06
N PHE A 10 -12.08 15.40 20.30
CA PHE A 10 -12.15 13.95 20.58
C PHE A 10 -11.46 13.67 21.93
N GLY A 11 -11.83 14.42 22.95
CA GLY A 11 -11.17 14.36 24.26
C GLY A 11 -11.48 13.10 25.07
N ASP A 12 -12.54 12.38 24.74
CA ASP A 12 -12.95 11.17 25.44
C ASP A 12 -12.57 9.91 24.64
N PRO A 13 -11.82 8.96 25.25
CA PRO A 13 -11.55 7.66 24.62
C PRO A 13 -12.82 6.90 24.19
N SER A 14 -13.94 7.13 24.87
CA SER A 14 -15.23 6.51 24.52
C SER A 14 -15.76 7.00 23.17
N ASP A 15 -15.57 8.27 22.82
CA ASP A 15 -15.95 8.83 21.52
C ASP A 15 -15.13 8.23 20.38
N VAL A 16 -13.82 8.05 20.60
CA VAL A 16 -12.95 7.40 19.63
C VAL A 16 -13.35 5.94 19.41
N ALA A 17 -13.69 5.23 20.48
CA ALA A 17 -14.16 3.85 20.41
C ALA A 17 -15.53 3.74 19.71
N ALA A 18 -16.44 4.68 19.96
CA ALA A 18 -17.74 4.74 19.31
C ALA A 18 -17.59 5.00 17.79
N LEU A 19 -16.72 5.95 17.42
CA LEU A 19 -16.43 6.25 16.03
C LEU A 19 -15.77 5.05 15.32
N ALA A 20 -14.82 4.38 15.97
CA ALA A 20 -14.18 3.20 15.42
C ALA A 20 -15.19 2.07 15.16
N ARG A 21 -16.11 1.81 16.12
CA ARG A 21 -17.19 0.84 15.95
C ARG A 21 -18.13 1.22 14.80
N TYR A 22 -18.50 2.49 14.71
CA TYR A 22 -19.35 2.98 13.61
C TYR A 22 -18.66 2.76 12.25
N LEU A 23 -17.41 3.18 12.11
CA LEU A 23 -16.67 3.03 10.86
C LEU A 23 -16.45 1.56 10.47
N SER A 24 -16.19 0.68 11.44
CA SER A 24 -16.02 -0.75 11.18
C SER A 24 -17.33 -1.48 10.81
N ALA A 25 -18.47 -0.92 11.16
CA ALA A 25 -19.80 -1.45 10.82
C ALA A 25 -20.31 -0.93 9.45
N LEU A 26 -19.64 0.04 8.83
CA LEU A 26 -20.01 0.50 7.50
C LEU A 26 -19.70 -0.57 6.45
N ASP A 27 -20.65 -0.79 5.57
CA ASP A 27 -20.42 -1.65 4.41
C ASP A 27 -19.29 -1.10 3.55
N MET A 28 -18.36 -1.97 3.17
CA MET A 28 -17.33 -1.60 2.21
C MET A 28 -17.99 -1.29 0.86
N ASN A 29 -17.56 -0.19 0.22
CA ASN A 29 -18.03 0.13 -1.12
C ASN A 29 -17.73 -1.06 -2.07
N PRO A 30 -18.75 -1.74 -2.62
CA PRO A 30 -18.54 -2.91 -3.47
C PRO A 30 -17.85 -2.57 -4.81
N LYS A 31 -17.84 -1.29 -5.19
CA LYS A 31 -17.20 -0.82 -6.41
C LYS A 31 -15.77 -0.41 -6.13
N GLN A 32 -14.89 -1.39 -6.06
CA GLN A 32 -13.47 -1.12 -5.98
C GLN A 32 -12.97 -0.48 -7.29
N VAL A 33 -12.29 0.65 -7.17
CA VAL A 33 -11.66 1.30 -8.31
C VAL A 33 -10.24 0.75 -8.45
N VAL A 34 -9.98 0.07 -9.56
CA VAL A 34 -8.66 -0.44 -9.95
C VAL A 34 -8.03 0.45 -11.02
N GLY A 35 -6.73 0.33 -11.27
CA GLY A 35 -6.05 1.05 -12.33
C GLY A 35 -6.30 0.44 -13.72
N SER A 36 -5.56 0.94 -14.74
CA SER A 36 -5.75 0.54 -16.15
C SER A 36 -5.36 -0.90 -16.47
N GLY A 37 -4.51 -1.52 -15.66
CA GLY A 37 -3.96 -2.85 -15.91
C GLY A 37 -2.74 -2.88 -16.86
N GLU A 38 -2.29 -1.73 -17.35
CA GLU A 38 -1.26 -1.65 -18.40
C GLU A 38 0.10 -2.20 -17.97
N ASN A 39 0.51 -1.96 -16.73
CA ASN A 39 1.83 -2.34 -16.20
C ASN A 39 1.72 -3.30 -15.01
N LEU A 40 0.73 -4.19 -14.99
CA LEU A 40 0.48 -5.08 -13.84
C LEU A 40 1.66 -5.97 -13.50
N ARG A 41 2.38 -6.50 -14.49
CA ARG A 41 3.56 -7.33 -14.26
C ARG A 41 4.66 -6.55 -13.54
N LEU A 42 4.94 -5.33 -13.95
CA LEU A 42 5.90 -4.45 -13.25
C LEU A 42 5.43 -4.16 -11.82
N GLY A 43 4.15 -3.87 -11.63
CA GLY A 43 3.56 -3.66 -10.32
C GLY A 43 3.70 -4.87 -9.40
N GLN A 44 3.48 -6.06 -9.93
CA GLN A 44 3.63 -7.32 -9.24
C GLN A 44 5.08 -7.57 -8.81
N GLU A 45 6.04 -7.34 -9.71
CA GLU A 45 7.47 -7.48 -9.42
C GLU A 45 7.91 -6.50 -8.31
N ILE A 46 7.53 -5.23 -8.42
CA ILE A 46 7.81 -4.22 -7.38
C ILE A 46 7.19 -4.65 -6.04
N TYR A 47 5.93 -5.09 -6.04
CA TYR A 47 5.26 -5.54 -4.83
C TYR A 47 6.00 -6.69 -4.16
N ALA A 48 6.32 -7.73 -4.91
CA ALA A 48 6.97 -8.92 -4.40
C ALA A 48 8.33 -8.64 -3.77
N TYR A 49 9.11 -7.74 -4.36
CA TYR A 49 10.48 -7.44 -3.88
C TYR A 49 10.53 -6.38 -2.80
N ILE A 50 9.58 -5.44 -2.78
CA ILE A 50 9.66 -4.26 -1.92
C ILE A 50 8.62 -4.28 -0.81
N CYS A 51 7.38 -4.67 -1.13
CA CYS A 51 6.23 -4.45 -0.24
C CYS A 51 5.85 -5.70 0.56
N SER A 52 5.97 -6.88 -0.06
CA SER A 52 5.43 -8.13 0.50
C SER A 52 6.08 -8.55 1.81
N SER A 53 7.35 -8.21 2.03
CA SER A 53 8.09 -8.55 3.25
C SER A 53 7.44 -7.98 4.53
N CYS A 54 6.79 -6.82 4.41
CA CYS A 54 6.09 -6.17 5.51
C CYS A 54 4.57 -6.35 5.41
N HIS A 55 4.01 -6.12 4.21
CA HIS A 55 2.55 -6.10 4.02
C HIS A 55 1.94 -7.48 3.77
N GLY A 56 2.75 -8.55 3.71
CA GLY A 56 2.30 -9.89 3.36
C GLY A 56 2.15 -10.12 1.86
N PHE A 57 2.00 -11.39 1.45
CA PHE A 57 1.93 -11.73 0.02
C PHE A 57 0.67 -11.21 -0.67
N ASN A 58 -0.42 -11.11 0.07
CA ASN A 58 -1.74 -10.66 -0.42
C ASN A 58 -2.13 -9.26 0.09
N GLY A 59 -1.20 -8.53 0.71
CA GLY A 59 -1.47 -7.19 1.26
C GLY A 59 -2.29 -7.20 2.53
N GLU A 60 -2.33 -8.33 3.24
CA GLU A 60 -3.09 -8.57 4.46
C GLU A 60 -2.59 -7.74 5.65
N GLY A 61 -1.33 -7.29 5.61
CA GLY A 61 -0.69 -6.60 6.72
C GLY A 61 -0.28 -7.50 7.87
N GLY A 62 0.21 -6.91 8.95
CA GLY A 62 0.66 -7.65 10.14
C GLY A 62 0.20 -6.99 11.44
N HIS A 63 -0.46 -7.78 12.31
CA HIS A 63 -0.91 -7.29 13.61
C HIS A 63 0.23 -7.03 14.59
N LYS A 64 1.33 -7.80 14.51
CA LYS A 64 2.44 -7.71 15.45
C LYS A 64 3.26 -6.43 15.28
N ASP A 65 3.39 -5.95 14.06
CA ASP A 65 4.27 -4.83 13.73
C ASP A 65 3.51 -3.55 13.35
N ASN A 66 2.19 -3.51 13.59
CA ASN A 66 1.30 -2.42 13.19
C ASN A 66 1.38 -2.10 11.67
N VAL A 67 1.71 -3.10 10.86
CA VAL A 67 1.76 -2.95 9.41
C VAL A 67 0.33 -2.92 8.86
N SER A 68 0.00 -1.85 8.14
CA SER A 68 -1.34 -1.66 7.61
C SER A 68 -1.67 -2.67 6.52
N ARG A 69 -2.90 -3.19 6.56
CA ARG A 69 -3.50 -3.87 5.43
C ARG A 69 -3.64 -2.90 4.25
N ILE A 70 -3.21 -3.32 3.08
CA ILE A 70 -3.27 -2.52 1.84
C ILE A 70 -4.07 -3.21 0.72
N ALA A 71 -4.42 -4.49 0.89
CA ALA A 71 -5.31 -5.22 -0.02
C ALA A 71 -6.67 -4.55 -0.14
N LYS A 72 -7.27 -4.62 -1.33
CA LYS A 72 -8.61 -4.07 -1.65
C LYS A 72 -8.75 -2.56 -1.44
N GLN A 73 -7.65 -1.83 -1.39
CA GLN A 73 -7.69 -0.38 -1.38
C GLN A 73 -7.95 0.17 -2.80
N HIS A 74 -8.63 1.30 -2.89
CA HIS A 74 -8.88 1.96 -4.16
C HIS A 74 -7.60 2.49 -4.82
N TYR A 75 -7.40 2.23 -6.10
CA TYR A 75 -6.24 2.68 -6.87
C TYR A 75 -5.92 4.19 -6.71
N PRO A 76 -6.88 5.13 -6.81
CA PRO A 76 -6.57 6.54 -6.64
C PRO A 76 -6.02 6.89 -5.26
N TYR A 77 -6.49 6.18 -4.22
CA TYR A 77 -5.99 6.35 -2.86
C TYR A 77 -4.56 5.83 -2.74
N LEU A 78 -4.30 4.60 -3.19
CA LEU A 78 -2.97 3.98 -3.17
C LEU A 78 -1.96 4.84 -3.93
N ARG A 79 -2.32 5.28 -5.13
CA ARG A 79 -1.49 6.14 -5.97
C ARG A 79 -1.09 7.43 -5.26
N ARG A 80 -2.04 8.08 -4.58
CA ARG A 80 -1.76 9.27 -3.78
C ARG A 80 -0.84 8.95 -2.61
N GLN A 81 -1.14 7.90 -1.82
CA GLN A 81 -0.33 7.53 -0.67
C GLN A 81 1.12 7.20 -1.05
N ILE A 82 1.33 6.39 -2.09
CA ILE A 82 2.67 6.03 -2.57
C ILE A 82 3.44 7.27 -3.01
N ARG A 83 2.78 8.23 -3.68
CA ARG A 83 3.43 9.48 -4.10
C ARG A 83 3.77 10.40 -2.92
N ASP A 84 2.90 10.50 -1.94
CA ASP A 84 3.11 11.32 -0.75
C ASP A 84 4.25 10.76 0.12
N LEU A 85 4.32 9.43 0.26
CA LEU A 85 5.42 8.73 0.90
C LEU A 85 6.74 8.95 0.15
N ALA A 86 6.74 8.77 -1.17
CA ALA A 86 7.93 8.96 -2.00
C ALA A 86 8.47 10.41 -1.99
N ARG A 87 7.63 11.38 -1.68
CA ARG A 87 7.99 12.81 -1.54
C ARG A 87 8.34 13.21 -0.10
N LEU A 88 8.35 12.26 0.82
CA LEU A 88 8.55 12.48 2.26
C LEU A 88 7.51 13.44 2.90
N HIS A 89 6.38 13.67 2.23
CA HIS A 89 5.29 14.46 2.78
C HIS A 89 4.56 13.73 3.92
N ARG A 90 4.71 12.41 3.98
CA ARG A 90 4.21 11.57 5.06
C ARG A 90 5.34 10.67 5.53
N LYS A 91 5.72 10.80 6.79
CA LYS A 91 6.66 9.87 7.42
C LYS A 91 5.86 8.68 7.97
N ILE A 92 6.10 7.50 7.42
CA ILE A 92 5.80 6.25 8.11
C ILE A 92 7.07 5.94 8.90
N SER A 93 6.95 5.72 10.19
CA SER A 93 8.05 5.40 11.10
C SER A 93 9.28 4.76 10.41
N ASN A 94 10.45 4.85 10.94
CA ASN A 94 11.80 4.43 10.54
C ASN A 94 11.99 3.17 9.63
N SER A 95 10.99 2.77 8.84
CA SER A 95 10.99 1.52 8.04
C SER A 95 11.84 1.60 6.76
N GLY A 96 12.32 2.78 6.37
CA GLY A 96 13.06 2.94 5.11
C GLY A 96 12.21 2.83 3.83
N GLU A 97 10.90 2.57 3.94
CA GLU A 97 9.97 2.51 2.80
C GLU A 97 9.98 3.80 1.98
N ASP A 98 10.02 4.94 2.66
CA ASP A 98 10.06 6.25 2.03
C ASP A 98 11.22 6.39 1.06
N LEU A 99 12.39 5.87 1.45
CA LEU A 99 13.60 5.92 0.63
C LEU A 99 13.49 5.02 -0.59
N VAL A 100 12.93 3.82 -0.44
CA VAL A 100 12.75 2.88 -1.55
C VAL A 100 11.70 3.41 -2.53
N LEU A 101 10.56 3.89 -2.03
CA LEU A 101 9.50 4.48 -2.86
C LEU A 101 9.96 5.74 -3.59
N SER A 102 10.85 6.54 -3.00
CA SER A 102 11.41 7.73 -3.66
C SER A 102 12.22 7.38 -4.91
N ARG A 103 12.85 6.21 -4.93
CA ARG A 103 13.67 5.72 -6.05
C ARG A 103 12.87 5.11 -7.20
N LEU A 104 11.60 4.77 -7.00
CA LEU A 104 10.76 4.26 -8.07
C LEU A 104 10.43 5.36 -9.09
N SER A 105 10.42 5.00 -10.37
CA SER A 105 9.91 5.87 -11.43
C SER A 105 8.41 6.19 -11.24
N ALA A 106 7.90 7.20 -11.93
CA ALA A 106 6.46 7.50 -11.90
C ALA A 106 5.62 6.32 -12.38
N VAL A 107 6.09 5.64 -13.43
CA VAL A 107 5.43 4.43 -13.98
C VAL A 107 5.46 3.30 -12.94
N GLY A 108 6.58 3.08 -12.26
CA GLY A 108 6.70 2.05 -11.22
C GLY A 108 5.75 2.30 -10.04
N LYS A 109 5.62 3.55 -9.60
CA LYS A 109 4.68 3.93 -8.53
C LYS A 109 3.22 3.69 -8.93
N ASP A 110 2.86 4.04 -10.16
CA ASP A 110 1.50 3.83 -10.66
C ASP A 110 1.24 2.33 -10.90
N ALA A 111 2.21 1.58 -11.40
CA ALA A 111 2.11 0.13 -11.61
C ALA A 111 1.89 -0.64 -10.29
N VAL A 112 2.67 -0.34 -9.24
CA VAL A 112 2.51 -1.03 -7.95
C VAL A 112 1.20 -0.64 -7.27
N ALA A 113 0.74 0.60 -7.40
CA ALA A 113 -0.57 1.02 -6.90
C ALA A 113 -1.71 0.27 -7.60
N ASP A 114 -1.62 0.08 -8.91
CA ASP A 114 -2.60 -0.69 -9.69
C ASP A 114 -2.61 -2.16 -9.25
N TYR A 115 -1.43 -2.78 -9.13
CA TYR A 115 -1.32 -4.17 -8.67
C TYR A 115 -1.92 -4.35 -7.28
N ILE A 116 -1.56 -3.51 -6.29
CA ILE A 116 -2.09 -3.58 -4.92
C ILE A 116 -3.61 -3.43 -4.90
N SER A 117 -4.17 -2.56 -5.75
CA SER A 117 -5.63 -2.38 -5.82
C SER A 117 -6.39 -3.66 -6.22
N ARG A 118 -5.70 -4.64 -6.80
CA ARG A 118 -6.29 -5.92 -7.22
C ARG A 118 -6.00 -7.07 -6.29
N LEU A 119 -5.16 -6.87 -5.26
CA LEU A 119 -4.88 -7.92 -4.28
C LEU A 119 -6.13 -8.31 -3.50
N SER A 120 -6.31 -9.62 -3.31
CA SER A 120 -7.39 -10.20 -2.54
C SER A 120 -6.82 -11.20 -1.53
N GLU A 121 -7.33 -11.19 -0.32
CA GLU A 121 -6.92 -12.15 0.72
C GLU A 121 -7.35 -13.59 0.41
N SER A 122 -8.39 -13.75 -0.42
CA SER A 122 -8.96 -15.05 -0.76
C SER A 122 -8.28 -15.73 -1.94
N GLU A 123 -7.43 -15.01 -2.69
CA GLU A 123 -6.71 -15.58 -3.83
C GLU A 123 -5.21 -15.62 -3.53
N PRO A 124 -4.53 -16.75 -3.79
CA PRO A 124 -3.07 -16.78 -3.66
C PRO A 124 -2.47 -15.74 -4.60
N ALA A 125 -1.44 -15.03 -4.11
CA ALA A 125 -0.68 -14.13 -4.95
C ALA A 125 -0.22 -14.87 -6.21
N PRO A 126 -0.33 -14.27 -7.40
CA PRO A 126 0.07 -14.92 -8.64
C PRO A 126 1.51 -15.43 -8.53
N ASP A 127 1.73 -16.67 -8.96
CA ASP A 127 3.04 -17.35 -8.89
C ASP A 127 4.07 -16.59 -9.74
N LEU A 128 4.90 -15.81 -9.08
CA LEU A 128 6.04 -15.12 -9.69
C LEU A 128 7.20 -16.09 -9.83
N LYS A 129 7.39 -16.64 -11.01
CA LYS A 129 8.61 -17.38 -11.32
C LYS A 129 9.79 -16.37 -11.37
N PRO A 130 10.84 -16.56 -10.53
CA PRO A 130 11.90 -15.56 -10.31
C PRO A 130 12.78 -15.26 -11.52
N LYS A 131 12.66 -16.02 -12.61
CA LYS A 131 13.66 -16.04 -13.70
C LYS A 131 13.80 -14.76 -14.53
N ASP A 132 12.80 -13.85 -14.49
CA ASP A 132 12.82 -12.65 -15.35
C ASP A 132 12.72 -11.34 -14.57
N ALA A 133 12.69 -11.38 -13.26
CA ALA A 133 12.30 -10.24 -12.41
C ALA A 133 13.42 -9.20 -12.22
N GLY A 134 14.69 -9.62 -12.26
CA GLY A 134 15.81 -8.75 -11.91
C GLY A 134 16.09 -7.60 -12.88
N SER A 135 15.89 -7.80 -14.19
CA SER A 135 16.26 -6.79 -15.18
C SER A 135 15.25 -5.63 -15.24
N LYS A 136 13.96 -5.94 -15.18
CA LYS A 136 12.91 -4.89 -15.30
C LYS A 136 12.74 -4.04 -14.06
N LEU A 137 13.02 -4.61 -12.87
CA LEU A 137 13.05 -3.83 -11.63
C LEU A 137 14.21 -2.84 -11.65
N TYR A 138 15.35 -3.26 -12.17
CA TYR A 138 16.52 -2.40 -12.33
C TYR A 138 16.27 -1.25 -13.32
N ASP A 139 15.58 -1.53 -14.43
CA ASP A 139 15.18 -0.52 -15.43
C ASP A 139 14.11 0.47 -14.89
N ALA A 140 13.32 0.05 -13.91
CA ALA A 140 12.33 0.90 -13.25
C ALA A 140 12.93 1.84 -12.20
N MET A 141 14.20 1.63 -11.82
CA MET A 141 14.95 2.50 -10.92
C MET A 141 15.73 3.55 -11.74
N PRO A 142 15.78 4.82 -11.31
CA PRO A 142 16.58 5.81 -11.97
C PRO A 142 18.06 5.41 -11.92
N GLN A 143 18.67 5.24 -13.08
CA GLN A 143 20.10 5.08 -13.21
C GLN A 143 20.78 6.39 -12.77
N ARG A 144 21.83 6.29 -11.97
CA ARG A 144 22.60 7.46 -11.53
C ARG A 144 23.36 8.07 -12.70
#